data_6debcc9d3dadae96ed89d2303fc689a6
#
_entry.id   6debcc9d3dadae96ed89d2303fc689a6
#
_cell.length_a   1.000
_cell.length_b   1.000
_cell.length_c   1.000
_cell.angle_alpha   90.00
_cell.angle_beta   90.00
_cell.angle_gamma   90.00
#
_symmetry.space_group_name_H-M   'P 1'
#
loop_
_entity.id
_entity.type
_entity.pdbx_description
1 polymer ?
#
loop_
_entity_poly.entity_id
_entity_poly.type
_entity_poly.pdbx_seq_one_letter_code
_entity_poly.pdbx_strand_id
1 'polypeptide(L)'
;MRCGSESINRGGLPGDNMKLLKTAGMAALSRQLISLTCLLVVTPYLLTTQASELARMQGAPSNASGQEGIVKLADSDIEYFSQGHGEAIVLLPFGGLTVGYMQELSQDLADAGYRVVRINFRGSGASTGSEKNVTLHTLADDVAGVIKALKLGKVDIAGHAFGNRVARTLAADHPELVRSVILFAAGGKVPPDPPGERALQAIFNPASTDTDILSQMKYMVGNAAEIPMAWQAIKPCRAPQVAGIQRTAMQNTPLKDWWAPPGEAKYLVLQGTNDQIAPPENGALLKQELGERATLVSFPGAGHLFIVTEPKKAAAQVVSFLRQTRT
;
A
#
# COMPACT_ATOMS: atom_id res chain seq x y z
N MET A 1 -47.96 42.79 9.67
CA MET A 1 -48.40 42.88 11.09
C MET A 1 -47.16 42.58 11.91
N ARG A 2 -46.57 43.63 12.44
CA ARG A 2 -46.18 43.95 13.84
C ARG A 2 -45.33 42.88 14.49
N CYS A 3 -43.99 43.13 14.68
CA CYS A 3 -43.35 44.05 15.65
C CYS A 3 -43.41 43.57 17.10
N GLY A 4 -42.24 43.55 17.73
CA GLY A 4 -41.96 43.49 19.16
C GLY A 4 -40.61 42.84 19.39
N SER A 5 -39.41 43.36 19.44
CA SER A 5 -38.66 44.44 20.15
C SER A 5 -38.89 44.46 21.67
N GLU A 6 -37.77 44.30 22.35
CA GLU A 6 -37.31 44.97 23.60
C GLU A 6 -36.18 44.13 24.20
N SER A 7 -34.94 44.52 24.25
CA SER A 7 -34.18 45.63 24.82
C SER A 7 -33.78 45.41 26.30
N ILE A 8 -32.45 45.40 26.51
CA ILE A 8 -31.64 46.06 27.52
C ILE A 8 -31.78 45.62 28.98
N ASN A 9 -30.70 45.17 29.63
CA ASN A 9 -30.15 45.97 30.73
C ASN A 9 -28.69 45.67 31.03
N ARG A 10 -27.97 46.73 31.32
CA ARG A 10 -26.55 46.88 31.71
C ARG A 10 -26.42 46.87 33.25
N GLY A 11 -25.24 46.55 33.72
CA GLY A 11 -24.71 46.90 35.05
C GLY A 11 -23.64 45.93 35.45
N GLY A 12 -22.43 46.22 35.78
CA GLY A 12 -21.77 47.43 36.22
C GLY A 12 -20.63 46.91 37.11
N LEU A 13 -19.42 47.30 36.81
CA LEU A 13 -18.21 47.18 37.69
C LEU A 13 -18.35 48.14 38.88
N PRO A 14 -17.64 48.04 40.01
CA PRO A 14 -16.21 48.30 40.17
C PRO A 14 -15.54 47.45 41.28
N GLY A 15 -14.25 47.40 41.53
CA GLY A 15 -13.20 48.32 41.62
C GLY A 15 -12.16 47.82 42.62
N ASP A 16 -10.92 48.06 42.28
CA ASP A 16 -9.74 48.32 43.11
C ASP A 16 -9.53 47.61 44.47
N ASN A 17 -8.37 46.99 44.66
CA ASN A 17 -7.39 47.57 45.58
C ASN A 17 -5.98 46.91 45.46
N MET A 18 -5.06 47.79 45.22
CA MET A 18 -3.60 47.63 45.17
C MET A 18 -3.02 48.00 46.53
N LYS A 19 -2.10 47.23 47.08
CA LYS A 19 -1.02 47.65 48.03
C LYS A 19 -0.03 46.51 48.12
N LEU A 20 1.14 46.62 47.52
CA LEU A 20 2.46 47.10 47.98
C LEU A 20 2.78 46.81 49.45
N LEU A 21 3.84 46.02 49.63
CA LEU A 21 4.89 46.31 50.60
C LEU A 21 6.19 45.56 50.29
N LYS A 22 7.25 46.40 50.27
CA LYS A 22 8.69 46.17 50.12
C LYS A 22 9.28 45.60 51.42
N THR A 23 10.41 44.90 51.34
CA THR A 23 11.75 45.18 51.87
C THR A 23 12.45 43.86 52.15
N ALA A 24 13.53 43.61 51.55
CA ALA A 24 14.94 43.89 51.87
C ALA A 24 15.58 42.84 52.85
N GLY A 25 16.71 42.28 52.43
CA GLY A 25 17.63 41.50 53.26
C GLY A 25 18.79 40.93 52.46
N MET A 26 19.84 41.76 52.25
CA MET A 26 21.16 41.31 51.76
C MET A 26 21.95 40.72 52.92
N ALA A 27 22.64 39.59 52.73
CA ALA A 27 23.97 39.30 53.29
C ALA A 27 24.56 38.04 52.62
N ALA A 28 25.57 38.21 51.90
CA ALA A 28 27.02 37.95 52.10
C ALA A 28 27.51 36.55 51.75
N LEU A 29 28.32 36.58 50.72
CA LEU A 29 29.48 35.81 50.28
C LEU A 29 30.01 34.69 51.24
N SER A 30 30.23 33.51 50.65
CA SER A 30 31.54 32.86 50.80
C SER A 30 31.86 31.99 49.58
N ARG A 31 33.07 32.11 49.14
CA ARG A 31 33.72 31.44 48.01
C ARG A 31 33.91 29.96 48.32
N GLN A 32 33.58 29.09 47.40
CA GLN A 32 34.38 27.90 47.12
C GLN A 32 34.30 27.58 45.63
N LEU A 33 35.42 27.80 44.93
CA LEU A 33 35.70 27.18 43.64
C LEU A 33 35.81 25.67 43.85
N ILE A 34 34.91 24.93 43.31
CA ILE A 34 35.10 23.50 43.01
C ILE A 34 35.03 23.38 41.50
N SER A 35 36.17 23.00 40.97
CA SER A 35 36.43 22.63 39.60
C SER A 35 35.38 21.64 39.12
N LEU A 36 34.58 22.05 38.13
CA LEU A 36 33.64 21.18 37.40
C LEU A 36 34.21 20.87 36.03
N THR A 37 35.21 20.00 36.00
CA THR A 37 35.49 19.18 34.83
C THR A 37 34.69 17.90 35.00
N CYS A 38 33.41 17.93 34.64
CA CYS A 38 32.62 16.76 34.42
C CYS A 38 32.25 16.73 32.94
N LEU A 39 33.02 15.96 32.25
CA LEU A 39 32.90 15.39 30.92
C LEU A 39 31.46 15.30 30.45
N LEU A 40 31.17 16.06 29.40
CA LEU A 40 30.07 15.79 28.46
C LEU A 40 30.41 14.54 27.65
N VAL A 41 30.20 13.37 28.22
CA VAL A 41 29.95 12.14 27.49
C VAL A 41 28.42 11.93 27.51
N VAL A 42 27.72 12.83 26.85
CA VAL A 42 26.32 12.53 26.45
C VAL A 42 26.43 11.60 25.26
N THR A 43 26.17 10.39 25.55
CA THR A 43 26.25 9.22 24.75
C THR A 43 25.56 9.38 23.39
N PRO A 44 26.22 9.04 22.28
CA PRO A 44 25.59 8.95 20.95
C PRO A 44 24.50 7.84 20.88
N TYR A 45 24.27 7.11 21.95
CA TYR A 45 23.33 5.98 22.02
C TYR A 45 21.85 6.40 22.05
N LEU A 46 21.51 7.58 22.59
CA LEU A 46 20.12 8.06 22.65
C LEU A 46 19.67 8.72 21.32
N LEU A 47 20.61 9.28 20.56
CA LEU A 47 20.32 9.85 19.24
C LEU A 47 20.14 8.78 18.16
N THR A 48 20.81 7.64 18.29
CA THR A 48 20.67 6.52 17.35
C THR A 48 19.39 5.75 17.56
N THR A 49 18.87 5.66 18.78
CA THR A 49 17.57 5.00 19.06
C THR A 49 16.40 5.83 18.58
N GLN A 50 16.42 7.14 18.74
CA GLN A 50 15.35 8.00 18.21
C GLN A 50 15.37 8.12 16.69
N ALA A 51 16.53 8.14 16.06
CA ALA A 51 16.64 8.14 14.60
C ALA A 51 16.15 6.81 14.00
N SER A 52 16.41 5.67 14.67
CA SER A 52 15.91 4.35 14.22
C SER A 52 14.40 4.18 14.44
N GLU A 53 13.85 4.81 15.47
CA GLU A 53 12.42 4.81 15.74
C GLU A 53 11.65 5.75 14.79
N LEU A 54 12.22 6.94 14.47
CA LEU A 54 11.68 7.82 13.44
C LEU A 54 11.75 7.21 12.02
N ALA A 55 12.83 6.48 11.72
CA ALA A 55 13.00 5.76 10.46
C ALA A 55 12.00 4.59 10.33
N ARG A 56 11.67 3.90 11.45
CA ARG A 56 10.60 2.90 11.49
C ARG A 56 9.21 3.53 11.31
N MET A 57 8.97 4.71 11.85
CA MET A 57 7.71 5.45 11.68
C MET A 57 7.56 6.06 10.27
N GLN A 58 8.65 6.26 9.54
CA GLN A 58 8.65 6.80 8.18
C GLN A 58 8.65 5.70 7.09
N GLY A 59 8.46 4.42 7.47
CA GLY A 59 8.45 3.32 6.50
C GLY A 59 9.81 3.05 5.85
N ALA A 60 10.92 3.55 6.44
CA ALA A 60 12.26 3.20 6.00
C ALA A 60 12.52 1.71 6.28
N PRO A 61 13.06 0.95 5.32
CA PRO A 61 13.26 -0.48 5.46
C PRO A 61 14.18 -0.77 6.64
N SER A 62 13.72 -1.62 7.58
CA SER A 62 14.61 -2.31 8.50
C SER A 62 15.68 -3.03 7.69
N ASN A 63 16.93 -3.06 8.18
CA ASN A 63 18.13 -3.67 7.56
C ASN A 63 18.03 -5.19 7.25
N ALA A 64 16.97 -5.64 6.60
CA ALA A 64 16.99 -6.86 5.81
C ALA A 64 17.56 -6.45 4.45
N SER A 65 18.65 -7.06 4.01
CA SER A 65 19.41 -6.84 2.78
C SER A 65 18.51 -6.73 1.54
N GLY A 66 17.79 -5.62 1.41
CA GLY A 66 16.93 -5.31 0.28
C GLY A 66 17.72 -4.50 -0.77
N GLN A 67 17.57 -4.85 -2.03
CA GLN A 67 18.06 -4.08 -3.15
C GLN A 67 16.91 -3.26 -3.71
N GLU A 68 17.09 -1.96 -3.86
CA GLU A 68 16.21 -1.08 -4.63
C GLU A 68 16.94 -0.57 -5.87
N GLY A 69 16.19 -0.22 -6.90
CA GLY A 69 16.78 0.32 -8.11
C GLY A 69 15.74 0.70 -9.14
N ILE A 70 16.26 1.22 -10.25
CA ILE A 70 15.49 1.59 -11.43
C ILE A 70 15.99 0.78 -12.60
N VAL A 71 15.08 0.08 -13.28
CA VAL A 71 15.34 -0.56 -14.57
C VAL A 71 14.97 0.43 -15.67
N LYS A 72 15.95 0.77 -16.50
CA LYS A 72 15.75 1.62 -17.68
C LYS A 72 15.29 0.76 -18.84
N LEU A 73 14.10 1.05 -19.36
CA LEU A 73 13.50 0.44 -20.54
C LEU A 73 13.51 1.43 -21.71
N ALA A 74 12.95 1.05 -22.85
CA ALA A 74 12.98 1.88 -24.06
C ALA A 74 12.20 3.21 -23.90
N ASP A 75 11.05 3.17 -23.19
CA ASP A 75 10.17 4.34 -23.00
C ASP A 75 9.72 4.53 -21.56
N SER A 76 10.34 3.83 -20.61
CA SER A 76 10.04 3.93 -19.19
C SER A 76 11.26 3.60 -18.32
N ASP A 77 11.31 4.24 -17.15
CA ASP A 77 12.21 3.90 -16.06
C ASP A 77 11.36 3.31 -14.93
N ILE A 78 11.61 2.06 -14.54
CA ILE A 78 10.73 1.33 -13.61
C ILE A 78 11.46 1.03 -12.30
N GLU A 79 10.91 1.56 -11.22
CA GLU A 79 11.37 1.37 -9.85
C GLU A 79 10.98 0.00 -9.31
N TYR A 80 11.93 -0.67 -8.65
CA TYR A 80 11.71 -1.94 -7.97
C TYR A 80 12.39 -2.00 -6.61
N PHE A 81 11.86 -2.87 -5.76
CA PHE A 81 12.42 -3.24 -4.45
C PHE A 81 12.52 -4.76 -4.40
N SER A 82 13.70 -5.30 -4.12
CA SER A 82 13.95 -6.74 -4.06
C SER A 82 14.47 -7.15 -2.70
N GLN A 83 13.92 -8.18 -2.09
CA GLN A 83 14.37 -8.73 -0.81
C GLN A 83 14.26 -10.25 -0.80
N GLY A 84 14.97 -10.90 0.14
CA GLY A 84 15.02 -12.35 0.22
C GLY A 84 15.87 -12.99 -0.90
N HIS A 85 15.75 -14.30 -1.02
CA HIS A 85 16.52 -15.13 -1.96
C HIS A 85 15.65 -16.31 -2.43
N GLY A 86 16.15 -17.08 -3.40
CA GLY A 86 15.41 -18.23 -3.97
C GLY A 86 14.59 -17.84 -5.20
N GLU A 87 13.51 -18.58 -5.45
CA GLU A 87 12.65 -18.35 -6.61
C GLU A 87 11.89 -17.03 -6.49
N ALA A 88 11.74 -16.36 -7.64
CA ALA A 88 11.20 -15.00 -7.64
C ALA A 88 9.66 -14.97 -7.59
N ILE A 89 9.13 -14.16 -6.67
CA ILE A 89 7.74 -13.69 -6.64
C ILE A 89 7.77 -12.20 -6.97
N VAL A 90 7.02 -11.78 -7.98
CA VAL A 90 6.85 -10.36 -8.33
C VAL A 90 5.51 -9.88 -7.77
N LEU A 91 5.52 -8.76 -7.02
CA LEU A 91 4.32 -8.16 -6.43
C LEU A 91 3.96 -6.85 -7.14
N LEU A 92 2.71 -6.74 -7.56
CA LEU A 92 2.15 -5.58 -8.25
C LEU A 92 1.05 -4.92 -7.41
N PRO A 93 1.05 -3.58 -7.27
CA PRO A 93 0.20 -2.88 -6.31
C PRO A 93 -1.23 -2.68 -6.78
N PHE A 94 -2.07 -2.32 -5.80
CA PHE A 94 -3.39 -1.73 -6.00
C PHE A 94 -3.29 -0.39 -6.74
N GLY A 95 -4.34 -0.05 -7.48
CA GLY A 95 -4.42 1.22 -8.19
C GLY A 95 -4.28 2.43 -7.27
N GLY A 96 -3.58 3.48 -7.75
CA GLY A 96 -3.38 4.70 -7.00
C GLY A 96 -2.46 4.57 -5.77
N LEU A 97 -1.74 3.45 -5.65
CA LEU A 97 -0.76 3.21 -4.59
C LEU A 97 0.61 2.82 -5.17
N THR A 98 1.67 3.12 -4.42
CA THR A 98 2.98 2.50 -4.59
C THR A 98 3.04 1.16 -3.83
N VAL A 99 4.04 0.33 -4.11
CA VAL A 99 4.19 -1.01 -3.52
C VAL A 99 4.58 -1.02 -2.03
N GLY A 100 4.79 0.13 -1.41
CA GLY A 100 5.26 0.25 -0.02
C GLY A 100 4.35 -0.48 0.98
N TYR A 101 3.03 -0.40 0.81
CA TYR A 101 2.05 -1.05 1.70
C TYR A 101 2.09 -2.59 1.68
N MET A 102 2.79 -3.19 0.70
CA MET A 102 2.96 -4.64 0.61
C MET A 102 4.21 -5.14 1.37
N GLN A 103 4.86 -4.27 2.18
CA GLN A 103 6.12 -4.59 2.85
C GLN A 103 6.00 -5.80 3.79
N GLU A 104 4.96 -5.87 4.62
CA GLU A 104 4.78 -7.00 5.56
C GLU A 104 4.56 -8.32 4.82
N LEU A 105 3.66 -8.34 3.84
CA LEU A 105 3.46 -9.50 2.97
C LEU A 105 4.76 -9.93 2.28
N SER A 106 5.52 -8.95 1.77
CA SER A 106 6.81 -9.18 1.12
C SER A 106 7.84 -9.79 2.09
N GLN A 107 7.86 -9.34 3.35
CA GLN A 107 8.74 -9.89 4.38
C GLN A 107 8.37 -11.34 4.72
N ASP A 108 7.09 -11.62 4.95
CA ASP A 108 6.61 -12.98 5.27
C ASP A 108 6.94 -13.98 4.12
N LEU A 109 6.84 -13.55 2.86
CA LEU A 109 7.23 -14.37 1.71
C LEU A 109 8.76 -14.54 1.61
N ALA A 110 9.54 -13.50 1.91
CA ALA A 110 11.00 -13.57 1.94
C ALA A 110 11.50 -14.51 3.05
N ASP A 111 10.89 -14.45 4.23
CA ASP A 111 11.18 -15.34 5.36
C ASP A 111 10.83 -16.81 5.04
N ALA A 112 9.87 -17.03 4.13
CA ALA A 112 9.53 -18.35 3.61
C ALA A 112 10.51 -18.87 2.54
N GLY A 113 11.55 -18.11 2.19
CA GLY A 113 12.63 -18.50 1.29
C GLY A 113 12.43 -18.08 -0.18
N TYR A 114 11.62 -17.06 -0.44
CA TYR A 114 11.42 -16.52 -1.78
C TYR A 114 12.20 -15.21 -1.99
N ARG A 115 12.64 -14.96 -3.21
CA ARG A 115 13.08 -13.64 -3.63
C ARG A 115 11.84 -12.83 -4.02
N VAL A 116 11.50 -11.82 -3.26
CA VAL A 116 10.32 -10.99 -3.51
C VAL A 116 10.75 -9.70 -4.20
N VAL A 117 10.18 -9.42 -5.36
CA VAL A 117 10.42 -8.20 -6.15
C VAL A 117 9.11 -7.41 -6.25
N ARG A 118 9.07 -6.24 -5.62
CA ARG A 118 7.94 -5.32 -5.69
C ARG A 118 8.21 -4.28 -6.77
N ILE A 119 7.24 -4.01 -7.65
CA ILE A 119 7.41 -3.12 -8.80
C ILE A 119 6.37 -1.99 -8.73
N ASN A 120 6.83 -0.74 -8.82
CA ASN A 120 5.96 0.41 -9.02
C ASN A 120 5.65 0.58 -10.50
N PHE A 121 4.37 0.78 -10.84
CA PHE A 121 3.98 1.08 -12.22
C PHE A 121 4.48 2.46 -12.64
N ARG A 122 4.66 2.67 -13.97
CA ARG A 122 5.00 4.00 -14.52
C ARG A 122 4.09 5.09 -13.96
N GLY A 123 4.66 6.24 -13.61
CA GLY A 123 3.99 7.36 -12.98
C GLY A 123 3.83 7.25 -11.46
N SER A 124 4.25 6.14 -10.81
CA SER A 124 4.22 5.97 -9.35
C SER A 124 5.60 5.75 -8.76
N GLY A 125 5.81 6.24 -7.52
CA GLY A 125 7.13 6.24 -6.90
C GLY A 125 8.15 6.98 -7.76
N ALA A 126 9.31 6.39 -7.99
CA ALA A 126 10.32 6.90 -8.91
C ALA A 126 10.17 6.36 -10.35
N SER A 127 9.12 5.58 -10.63
CA SER A 127 8.86 5.09 -11.99
C SER A 127 8.35 6.19 -12.89
N THR A 128 8.92 6.28 -14.08
CA THR A 128 8.51 7.24 -15.13
C THR A 128 8.21 6.53 -16.44
N GLY A 129 7.64 7.23 -17.39
CA GLY A 129 7.39 6.71 -18.75
C GLY A 129 6.31 7.49 -19.47
N SER A 130 6.08 7.17 -20.75
CA SER A 130 5.02 7.77 -21.53
C SER A 130 3.65 7.45 -20.91
N GLU A 131 2.82 8.46 -20.76
CA GLU A 131 1.44 8.33 -20.26
C GLU A 131 0.41 8.25 -21.40
N LYS A 132 0.87 8.39 -22.64
CA LYS A 132 -0.01 8.42 -23.82
C LYS A 132 -0.33 7.01 -24.28
N ASN A 133 -1.60 6.75 -24.56
CA ASN A 133 -2.10 5.49 -25.11
C ASN A 133 -1.72 4.24 -24.31
N VAL A 134 -1.51 4.39 -22.98
CA VAL A 134 -1.16 3.27 -22.11
C VAL A 134 -2.28 2.23 -22.11
N THR A 135 -1.89 0.97 -22.18
CA THR A 135 -2.75 -0.20 -22.08
C THR A 135 -2.29 -1.08 -20.93
N LEU A 136 -3.05 -2.10 -20.56
CA LEU A 136 -2.57 -3.12 -19.63
C LEU A 136 -1.39 -3.90 -20.23
N HIS A 137 -1.34 -4.05 -21.56
CA HIS A 137 -0.20 -4.63 -22.29
C HIS A 137 1.07 -3.80 -22.10
N THR A 138 0.96 -2.45 -22.21
CA THR A 138 2.10 -1.55 -21.93
C THR A 138 2.64 -1.75 -20.51
N LEU A 139 1.75 -1.87 -19.51
CA LEU A 139 2.16 -2.10 -18.11
C LEU A 139 2.71 -3.50 -17.88
N ALA A 140 2.21 -4.50 -18.60
CA ALA A 140 2.73 -5.87 -18.58
C ALA A 140 4.13 -5.93 -19.21
N ASP A 141 4.37 -5.16 -20.31
CA ASP A 141 5.69 -5.06 -20.95
C ASP A 141 6.72 -4.40 -20.04
N ASP A 142 6.34 -3.39 -19.25
CA ASP A 142 7.21 -2.80 -18.21
C ASP A 142 7.63 -3.87 -17.19
N VAL A 143 6.67 -4.64 -16.69
CA VAL A 143 6.95 -5.72 -15.73
C VAL A 143 7.84 -6.80 -16.37
N ALA A 144 7.56 -7.19 -17.61
CA ALA A 144 8.39 -8.14 -18.35
C ALA A 144 9.82 -7.63 -18.54
N GLY A 145 9.96 -6.33 -18.83
CA GLY A 145 11.27 -5.65 -18.92
C GLY A 145 12.06 -5.74 -17.61
N VAL A 146 11.42 -5.48 -16.48
CA VAL A 146 12.06 -5.62 -15.15
C VAL A 146 12.47 -7.08 -14.88
N ILE A 147 11.59 -8.05 -15.14
CA ILE A 147 11.89 -9.49 -14.97
C ILE A 147 13.11 -9.89 -15.78
N LYS A 148 13.20 -9.46 -17.04
CA LYS A 148 14.32 -9.75 -17.95
C LYS A 148 15.62 -9.06 -17.49
N ALA A 149 15.54 -7.76 -17.13
CA ALA A 149 16.71 -6.99 -16.70
C ALA A 149 17.33 -7.53 -15.40
N LEU A 150 16.49 -7.96 -14.44
CA LEU A 150 16.92 -8.57 -13.18
C LEU A 150 17.26 -10.06 -13.30
N LYS A 151 17.13 -10.64 -14.50
CA LYS A 151 17.41 -12.07 -14.80
C LYS A 151 16.68 -13.01 -13.85
N LEU A 152 15.38 -12.75 -13.59
CA LEU A 152 14.61 -13.53 -12.62
C LEU A 152 14.19 -14.91 -13.15
N GLY A 153 14.30 -15.14 -14.47
CA GLY A 153 13.74 -16.34 -15.12
C GLY A 153 12.22 -16.34 -15.11
N LYS A 154 11.60 -17.51 -14.99
CA LYS A 154 10.15 -17.62 -14.76
C LYS A 154 9.81 -17.22 -13.33
N VAL A 155 8.83 -16.34 -13.16
CA VAL A 155 8.39 -15.81 -11.87
C VAL A 155 7.00 -16.29 -11.50
N ASP A 156 6.69 -16.28 -10.22
CA ASP A 156 5.33 -16.28 -9.72
C ASP A 156 4.88 -14.82 -9.64
N ILE A 157 3.87 -14.44 -10.45
CA ILE A 157 3.39 -13.05 -10.50
C ILE A 157 2.18 -12.88 -9.59
N ALA A 158 2.24 -11.93 -8.67
CA ALA A 158 1.17 -11.65 -7.72
C ALA A 158 0.70 -10.20 -7.86
N GLY A 159 -0.60 -9.99 -7.99
CA GLY A 159 -1.19 -8.66 -8.10
C GLY A 159 -2.29 -8.43 -7.09
N HIS A 160 -2.39 -7.19 -6.57
CA HIS A 160 -3.51 -6.75 -5.76
C HIS A 160 -4.40 -5.80 -6.56
N ALA A 161 -5.70 -6.10 -6.63
CA ALA A 161 -6.71 -5.28 -7.30
C ALA A 161 -6.31 -4.87 -8.74
N PHE A 162 -5.89 -3.63 -8.98
CA PHE A 162 -5.40 -3.21 -10.29
C PHE A 162 -4.20 -4.06 -10.75
N GLY A 163 -3.26 -4.35 -9.84
CA GLY A 163 -2.08 -5.18 -10.13
C GLY A 163 -2.44 -6.58 -10.63
N ASN A 164 -3.58 -7.14 -10.22
CA ASN A 164 -3.98 -8.45 -10.72
C ASN A 164 -4.46 -8.43 -12.19
N ARG A 165 -4.88 -7.27 -12.72
CA ARG A 165 -5.18 -7.10 -14.15
C ARG A 165 -3.89 -7.16 -14.97
N VAL A 166 -2.87 -6.44 -14.51
CA VAL A 166 -1.54 -6.46 -15.15
C VAL A 166 -0.89 -7.84 -15.03
N ALA A 167 -1.01 -8.51 -13.89
CA ALA A 167 -0.48 -9.87 -13.71
C ALA A 167 -1.11 -10.88 -14.69
N ARG A 168 -2.43 -10.79 -14.93
CA ARG A 168 -3.13 -11.63 -15.90
C ARG A 168 -2.75 -11.26 -17.34
N THR A 169 -2.59 -9.97 -17.63
CA THR A 169 -2.10 -9.51 -18.94
C THR A 169 -0.69 -10.02 -19.20
N LEU A 170 0.20 -9.95 -18.21
CA LEU A 170 1.55 -10.51 -18.33
C LEU A 170 1.53 -12.01 -18.63
N ALA A 171 0.63 -12.77 -18.00
CA ALA A 171 0.50 -14.19 -18.26
C ALA A 171 -0.08 -14.50 -19.66
N ALA A 172 -0.83 -13.57 -20.25
CA ALA A 172 -1.32 -13.67 -21.63
C ALA A 172 -0.22 -13.36 -22.65
N ASP A 173 0.51 -12.25 -22.42
CA ASP A 173 1.46 -11.69 -23.39
C ASP A 173 2.85 -12.33 -23.30
N HIS A 174 3.27 -12.73 -22.10
CA HIS A 174 4.61 -13.28 -21.80
C HIS A 174 4.54 -14.59 -21.01
N PRO A 175 3.83 -15.63 -21.50
CA PRO A 175 3.66 -16.90 -20.77
C PRO A 175 5.00 -17.58 -20.46
N GLU A 176 6.04 -17.31 -21.23
CA GLU A 176 7.39 -17.82 -20.99
C GLU A 176 8.04 -17.27 -19.72
N LEU A 177 7.60 -16.10 -19.24
CA LEU A 177 8.08 -15.46 -18.01
C LEU A 177 7.27 -15.83 -16.78
N VAL A 178 6.07 -16.41 -16.95
CA VAL A 178 5.14 -16.67 -15.85
C VAL A 178 5.07 -18.16 -15.51
N ARG A 179 5.30 -18.47 -14.23
CA ARG A 179 5.17 -19.82 -13.67
C ARG A 179 3.75 -20.01 -13.10
N SER A 180 3.33 -19.08 -12.26
CA SER A 180 1.98 -19.04 -11.70
C SER A 180 1.49 -17.62 -11.49
N VAL A 181 0.19 -17.45 -11.30
CA VAL A 181 -0.47 -16.17 -11.10
C VAL A 181 -1.21 -16.17 -9.77
N ILE A 182 -0.92 -15.19 -8.89
CA ILE A 182 -1.55 -15.01 -7.60
C ILE A 182 -2.37 -13.71 -7.65
N LEU A 183 -3.65 -13.80 -7.35
CA LEU A 183 -4.60 -12.69 -7.43
C LEU A 183 -5.15 -12.39 -6.04
N PHE A 184 -4.80 -11.22 -5.51
CA PHE A 184 -5.36 -10.71 -4.26
C PHE A 184 -6.50 -9.75 -4.59
N ALA A 185 -7.70 -10.02 -4.10
CA ALA A 185 -8.88 -9.20 -4.35
C ALA A 185 -9.15 -9.01 -5.86
N ALA A 186 -9.41 -10.12 -6.55
CA ALA A 186 -9.55 -10.13 -8.00
C ALA A 186 -10.84 -9.43 -8.44
N GLY A 187 -10.69 -8.38 -9.24
CA GLY A 187 -11.81 -7.67 -9.87
C GLY A 187 -11.84 -7.85 -11.38
N GLY A 188 -12.95 -7.44 -12.01
CA GLY A 188 -13.04 -7.42 -13.47
C GLY A 188 -14.46 -7.46 -14.04
N LYS A 189 -15.17 -8.57 -13.97
CA LYS A 189 -16.52 -8.73 -14.55
C LYS A 189 -17.62 -8.14 -13.69
N VAL A 190 -17.51 -8.30 -12.38
CA VAL A 190 -18.45 -7.72 -11.44
C VAL A 190 -17.88 -6.38 -10.97
N PRO A 191 -18.59 -5.27 -11.19
CA PRO A 191 -18.13 -3.95 -10.77
C PRO A 191 -18.12 -3.83 -9.24
N PRO A 192 -17.42 -2.82 -8.70
CA PRO A 192 -17.53 -2.48 -7.28
C PRO A 192 -18.99 -2.21 -6.88
N ASP A 193 -19.33 -2.54 -5.64
CA ASP A 193 -20.58 -2.07 -5.04
C ASP A 193 -20.58 -0.54 -4.94
N PRO A 194 -21.73 0.14 -4.95
CA PRO A 194 -21.77 1.60 -4.89
C PRO A 194 -21.00 2.22 -3.71
N PRO A 195 -20.99 1.64 -2.49
CA PRO A 195 -20.12 2.13 -1.42
C PRO A 195 -18.64 1.92 -1.70
N GLY A 196 -18.25 0.78 -2.28
CA GLY A 196 -16.87 0.48 -2.67
C GLY A 196 -16.36 1.41 -3.76
N GLU A 197 -17.23 1.75 -4.74
CA GLU A 197 -16.88 2.72 -5.77
C GLU A 197 -16.59 4.11 -5.18
N ARG A 198 -17.41 4.59 -4.22
CA ARG A 198 -17.14 5.85 -3.52
C ARG A 198 -15.82 5.80 -2.75
N ALA A 199 -15.48 4.67 -2.15
CA ALA A 199 -14.20 4.48 -1.47
C ALA A 199 -13.02 4.56 -2.45
N LEU A 200 -13.12 3.95 -3.63
CA LEU A 200 -12.13 4.09 -4.70
C LEU A 200 -11.99 5.55 -5.16
N GLN A 201 -13.11 6.25 -5.37
CA GLN A 201 -13.09 7.65 -5.76
C GLN A 201 -12.37 8.51 -4.72
N ALA A 202 -12.60 8.27 -3.42
CA ALA A 202 -11.91 8.99 -2.35
C ALA A 202 -10.39 8.74 -2.37
N ILE A 203 -9.94 7.50 -2.58
CA ILE A 203 -8.51 7.16 -2.67
C ILE A 203 -7.84 7.79 -3.90
N PHE A 204 -8.53 7.79 -5.04
CA PHE A 204 -7.97 8.26 -6.32
C PHE A 204 -8.07 9.77 -6.51
N ASN A 205 -8.88 10.47 -5.74
CA ASN A 205 -8.99 11.92 -5.84
C ASN A 205 -7.82 12.61 -5.11
N PRO A 206 -6.94 13.35 -5.80
CA PRO A 206 -5.83 14.06 -5.17
C PRO A 206 -6.28 15.15 -4.19
N ALA A 207 -7.52 15.65 -4.32
CA ALA A 207 -8.09 16.65 -3.44
C ALA A 207 -8.73 16.07 -2.16
N SER A 208 -8.87 14.74 -2.05
CA SER A 208 -9.44 14.11 -0.86
C SER A 208 -8.54 14.32 0.36
N THR A 209 -9.15 14.82 1.44
CA THR A 209 -8.50 14.90 2.74
C THR A 209 -8.40 13.53 3.40
N ASP A 210 -7.54 13.40 4.42
CA ASP A 210 -7.48 12.18 5.24
C ASP A 210 -8.86 11.84 5.83
N THR A 211 -9.62 12.84 6.26
CA THR A 211 -10.97 12.65 6.83
C THR A 211 -11.93 12.07 5.79
N ASP A 212 -11.88 12.56 4.56
CA ASP A 212 -12.73 12.04 3.48
C ASP A 212 -12.44 10.56 3.25
N ILE A 213 -11.15 10.21 3.15
CA ILE A 213 -10.73 8.83 2.91
C ILE A 213 -11.09 7.93 4.09
N LEU A 214 -10.76 8.33 5.31
CA LEU A 214 -11.06 7.56 6.52
C LEU A 214 -12.55 7.25 6.65
N SER A 215 -13.44 8.19 6.26
CA SER A 215 -14.89 7.97 6.26
C SER A 215 -15.33 6.82 5.33
N GLN A 216 -14.54 6.55 4.28
CA GLN A 216 -14.80 5.53 3.28
C GLN A 216 -14.05 4.21 3.55
N MET A 217 -13.02 4.22 4.40
CA MET A 217 -12.18 3.04 4.68
C MET A 217 -12.97 1.82 5.16
N LYS A 218 -14.11 2.02 5.84
CA LYS A 218 -15.01 0.93 6.27
C LYS A 218 -15.52 0.04 5.13
N TYR A 219 -15.47 0.53 3.89
CA TYR A 219 -15.85 -0.22 2.69
C TYR A 219 -14.65 -0.91 2.01
N MET A 220 -13.45 -0.69 2.54
CA MET A 220 -12.21 -1.28 2.05
C MET A 220 -11.65 -2.36 2.96
N VAL A 221 -12.06 -2.37 4.23
CA VAL A 221 -11.66 -3.37 5.24
C VAL A 221 -12.83 -4.27 5.62
N GLY A 222 -12.55 -5.43 6.21
CA GLY A 222 -13.58 -6.35 6.65
C GLY A 222 -14.24 -5.94 7.97
N ASN A 223 -13.47 -5.26 8.82
CA ASN A 223 -13.90 -4.81 10.14
C ASN A 223 -13.43 -3.37 10.38
N ALA A 224 -14.30 -2.52 10.92
CA ALA A 224 -13.97 -1.13 11.23
C ALA A 224 -12.77 -0.97 12.19
N ALA A 225 -12.50 -1.94 13.06
CA ALA A 225 -11.32 -1.94 13.93
C ALA A 225 -9.99 -2.03 13.17
N GLU A 226 -10.01 -2.48 11.91
CA GLU A 226 -8.83 -2.59 11.04
C GLU A 226 -8.45 -1.26 10.38
N ILE A 227 -9.36 -0.26 10.37
CA ILE A 227 -9.16 1.02 9.69
C ILE A 227 -7.85 1.71 10.08
N PRO A 228 -7.49 1.85 11.38
CA PRO A 228 -6.24 2.53 11.74
C PRO A 228 -5.00 1.87 11.15
N MET A 229 -4.91 0.55 11.22
CA MET A 229 -3.79 -0.23 10.67
C MET A 229 -3.74 -0.13 9.15
N ALA A 230 -4.87 -0.34 8.48
CA ALA A 230 -4.96 -0.24 7.03
C ALA A 230 -4.59 1.16 6.53
N TRP A 231 -5.08 2.22 7.20
CA TRP A 231 -4.75 3.59 6.86
C TRP A 231 -3.28 3.92 7.07
N GLN A 232 -2.70 3.50 8.19
CA GLN A 232 -1.28 3.69 8.46
C GLN A 232 -0.40 3.07 7.36
N ALA A 233 -0.78 1.92 6.85
CA ALA A 233 -0.03 1.24 5.79
C ALA A 233 -0.19 1.91 4.41
N ILE A 234 -1.42 2.32 4.03
CA ILE A 234 -1.66 2.83 2.67
C ILE A 234 -1.44 4.34 2.53
N LYS A 235 -1.60 5.13 3.61
CA LYS A 235 -1.46 6.59 3.57
C LYS A 235 -0.14 7.06 2.93
N PRO A 236 1.06 6.59 3.37
CA PRO A 236 2.33 6.99 2.78
C PRO A 236 2.54 6.49 1.34
N CYS A 237 1.73 5.52 0.92
CA CYS A 237 1.83 4.89 -0.39
C CYS A 237 0.87 5.49 -1.42
N ARG A 238 0.04 6.47 -1.04
CA ARG A 238 -0.90 7.08 -1.97
C ARG A 238 -0.18 7.78 -3.12
N ALA A 239 -0.61 7.46 -4.33
CA ALA A 239 -0.13 8.03 -5.59
C ALA A 239 -1.34 8.34 -6.51
N PRO A 240 -2.26 9.25 -6.11
CA PRO A 240 -3.51 9.48 -6.83
C PRO A 240 -3.29 10.01 -8.25
N GLN A 241 -2.14 10.63 -8.53
CA GLN A 241 -1.76 11.13 -9.86
C GLN A 241 -1.75 10.03 -10.92
N VAL A 242 -1.46 8.77 -10.55
CA VAL A 242 -1.43 7.65 -11.52
C VAL A 242 -2.82 7.10 -11.88
N ALA A 243 -3.86 7.51 -11.17
CA ALA A 243 -5.21 7.00 -11.41
C ALA A 243 -5.69 7.27 -12.84
N GLY A 244 -5.28 8.39 -13.44
CA GLY A 244 -5.56 8.73 -14.83
C GLY A 244 -4.94 7.72 -15.81
N ILE A 245 -3.65 7.44 -15.64
CA ILE A 245 -2.91 6.47 -16.48
C ILE A 245 -3.55 5.09 -16.38
N GLN A 246 -3.84 4.65 -15.15
CA GLN A 246 -4.41 3.33 -14.88
C GLN A 246 -5.84 3.18 -15.44
N ARG A 247 -6.65 4.24 -15.36
CA ARG A 247 -7.98 4.29 -15.98
C ARG A 247 -7.87 4.18 -17.49
N THR A 248 -6.96 4.94 -18.11
CA THR A 248 -6.69 4.87 -19.55
C THR A 248 -6.26 3.47 -19.96
N ALA A 249 -5.37 2.84 -19.20
CA ALA A 249 -4.92 1.47 -19.47
C ALA A 249 -6.09 0.48 -19.47
N MET A 250 -7.01 0.60 -18.51
CA MET A 250 -8.20 -0.26 -18.44
C MET A 250 -9.18 -0.01 -19.59
N GLN A 251 -9.37 1.26 -19.97
CA GLN A 251 -10.28 1.63 -21.08
C GLN A 251 -9.75 1.18 -22.44
N ASN A 252 -8.43 1.22 -22.62
CA ASN A 252 -7.77 0.85 -23.87
C ASN A 252 -7.51 -0.66 -24.00
N THR A 253 -7.84 -1.47 -22.98
CA THR A 253 -7.61 -2.92 -23.01
C THR A 253 -8.92 -3.68 -22.83
N PRO A 254 -9.41 -4.37 -23.86
CA PRO A 254 -10.62 -5.17 -23.78
C PRO A 254 -10.53 -6.26 -22.71
N LEU A 255 -11.63 -6.50 -22.00
CA LEU A 255 -11.69 -7.50 -20.92
C LEU A 255 -11.21 -8.89 -21.36
N LYS A 256 -11.54 -9.31 -22.57
CA LYS A 256 -11.16 -10.60 -23.14
C LYS A 256 -9.64 -10.83 -23.24
N ASP A 257 -8.85 -9.77 -23.30
CA ASP A 257 -7.41 -9.85 -23.50
C ASP A 257 -6.67 -10.23 -22.18
N TRP A 258 -7.32 -10.03 -21.04
CA TRP A 258 -6.67 -10.24 -19.75
C TRP A 258 -7.51 -10.98 -18.68
N TRP A 259 -8.82 -11.18 -18.85
CA TRP A 259 -9.67 -11.69 -17.77
C TRP A 259 -9.31 -13.11 -17.33
N ALA A 260 -9.36 -14.06 -18.21
CA ALA A 260 -9.02 -15.47 -17.97
C ALA A 260 -8.18 -15.99 -19.16
N PRO A 261 -6.93 -15.56 -19.29
CA PRO A 261 -6.12 -15.83 -20.46
C PRO A 261 -5.89 -17.35 -20.63
N PRO A 262 -5.76 -17.81 -21.88
CA PRO A 262 -5.38 -19.18 -22.16
C PRO A 262 -3.97 -19.48 -21.66
N GLY A 263 -3.56 -20.75 -21.64
CA GLY A 263 -2.23 -21.18 -21.25
C GLY A 263 -2.24 -22.17 -20.09
N GLU A 264 -1.06 -22.49 -19.59
CA GLU A 264 -0.87 -23.56 -18.60
C GLU A 264 -0.65 -23.03 -17.16
N ALA A 265 -0.41 -21.73 -17.00
CA ALA A 265 -0.16 -21.13 -15.69
C ALA A 265 -1.29 -21.49 -14.70
N LYS A 266 -0.91 -21.91 -13.51
CA LYS A 266 -1.84 -22.14 -12.40
C LYS A 266 -2.14 -20.83 -11.69
N TYR A 267 -3.35 -20.71 -11.17
CA TYR A 267 -3.86 -19.51 -10.54
C TYR A 267 -4.23 -19.77 -9.08
N LEU A 268 -3.79 -18.88 -8.19
CA LEU A 268 -4.33 -18.75 -6.84
C LEU A 268 -5.16 -17.47 -6.77
N VAL A 269 -6.43 -17.60 -6.45
CA VAL A 269 -7.34 -16.46 -6.25
C VAL A 269 -7.65 -16.36 -4.77
N LEU A 270 -7.20 -15.29 -4.12
CA LEU A 270 -7.47 -15.00 -2.72
C LEU A 270 -8.49 -13.86 -2.67
N GLN A 271 -9.66 -14.12 -2.04
CA GLN A 271 -10.79 -13.22 -2.10
C GLN A 271 -11.40 -12.99 -0.72
N GLY A 272 -11.54 -11.72 -0.30
CA GLY A 272 -12.28 -11.35 0.89
C GLY A 272 -13.78 -11.52 0.69
N THR A 273 -14.50 -12.10 1.66
CA THR A 273 -15.96 -12.30 1.52
C THR A 273 -16.76 -11.02 1.71
N ASN A 274 -16.15 -9.97 2.31
CA ASN A 274 -16.75 -8.64 2.52
C ASN A 274 -16.14 -7.58 1.59
N ASP A 275 -15.51 -8.01 0.50
CA ASP A 275 -14.87 -7.09 -0.46
C ASP A 275 -15.93 -6.38 -1.32
N GLN A 276 -16.17 -5.09 -1.06
CA GLN A 276 -17.10 -4.24 -1.81
C GLN A 276 -16.45 -3.53 -3.00
N ILE A 277 -15.13 -3.64 -3.15
CA ILE A 277 -14.36 -3.05 -4.27
C ILE A 277 -14.16 -4.06 -5.39
N ALA A 278 -13.83 -5.29 -5.02
CA ALA A 278 -13.79 -6.42 -5.94
C ALA A 278 -14.71 -7.52 -5.40
N PRO A 279 -16.02 -7.44 -5.67
CA PRO A 279 -16.99 -8.40 -5.14
C PRO A 279 -16.54 -9.85 -5.30
N PRO A 280 -16.76 -10.71 -4.29
CA PRO A 280 -16.25 -12.10 -4.26
C PRO A 280 -16.73 -12.96 -5.44
N GLU A 281 -17.79 -12.56 -6.11
CA GLU A 281 -18.30 -13.17 -7.34
C GLU A 281 -17.26 -13.17 -8.47
N ASN A 282 -16.37 -12.15 -8.51
CA ASN A 282 -15.26 -12.14 -9.48
C ASN A 282 -14.33 -13.35 -9.30
N GLY A 283 -14.02 -13.70 -8.05
CA GLY A 283 -13.21 -14.88 -7.73
C GLY A 283 -13.90 -16.19 -8.16
N ALA A 284 -15.20 -16.29 -7.91
CA ALA A 284 -16.00 -17.46 -8.32
C ALA A 284 -16.06 -17.61 -9.85
N LEU A 285 -16.27 -16.50 -10.58
CA LEU A 285 -16.26 -16.48 -12.05
C LEU A 285 -14.89 -16.86 -12.61
N LEU A 286 -13.79 -16.36 -12.01
CA LEU A 286 -12.44 -16.76 -12.42
C LEU A 286 -12.19 -18.25 -12.20
N LYS A 287 -12.60 -18.80 -11.06
CA LYS A 287 -12.51 -20.25 -10.81
C LYS A 287 -13.31 -21.04 -11.84
N GLN A 288 -14.50 -20.59 -12.17
CA GLN A 288 -15.35 -21.23 -13.16
C GLN A 288 -14.68 -21.25 -14.56
N GLU A 289 -14.12 -20.11 -15.01
CA GLU A 289 -13.58 -19.96 -16.36
C GLU A 289 -12.17 -20.55 -16.52
N LEU A 290 -11.34 -20.47 -15.48
CA LEU A 290 -10.01 -21.08 -15.47
C LEU A 290 -10.03 -22.58 -15.15
N GLY A 291 -11.14 -23.09 -14.60
CA GLY A 291 -11.34 -24.50 -14.29
C GLY A 291 -10.28 -25.04 -13.31
N GLU A 292 -9.66 -26.17 -13.67
CA GLU A 292 -8.62 -26.83 -12.86
C GLU A 292 -7.31 -26.03 -12.73
N ARG A 293 -7.16 -24.98 -13.52
CA ARG A 293 -6.00 -24.08 -13.39
C ARG A 293 -6.11 -23.13 -12.19
N ALA A 294 -7.30 -22.90 -11.64
CA ALA A 294 -7.50 -21.97 -10.54
C ALA A 294 -7.82 -22.66 -9.21
N THR A 295 -7.18 -22.22 -8.15
CA THR A 295 -7.56 -22.49 -6.75
C THR A 295 -8.14 -21.20 -6.17
N LEU A 296 -9.37 -21.25 -5.68
CA LEU A 296 -10.02 -20.14 -5.00
C LEU A 296 -9.98 -20.36 -3.49
N VAL A 297 -9.47 -19.37 -2.77
CA VAL A 297 -9.43 -19.35 -1.30
C VAL A 297 -10.15 -18.09 -0.81
N SER A 298 -11.21 -18.30 -0.04
CA SER A 298 -11.97 -17.22 0.58
C SER A 298 -11.37 -16.82 1.93
N PHE A 299 -11.35 -15.53 2.21
CA PHE A 299 -11.00 -14.95 3.49
C PHE A 299 -12.28 -14.48 4.18
N PRO A 300 -12.83 -15.25 5.12
CA PRO A 300 -14.11 -14.96 5.76
C PRO A 300 -14.07 -13.63 6.51
N GLY A 301 -15.03 -12.74 6.24
CA GLY A 301 -15.15 -11.44 6.86
C GLY A 301 -14.15 -10.38 6.36
N ALA A 302 -13.14 -10.76 5.59
CA ALA A 302 -12.12 -9.85 5.10
C ALA A 302 -12.63 -8.94 3.98
N GLY A 303 -12.15 -7.69 3.95
CA GLY A 303 -12.42 -6.71 2.89
C GLY A 303 -11.32 -6.68 1.84
N HIS A 304 -11.30 -5.62 1.04
CA HIS A 304 -10.37 -5.43 -0.08
C HIS A 304 -8.89 -5.40 0.34
N LEU A 305 -8.61 -4.79 1.50
CA LEU A 305 -7.25 -4.58 2.01
C LEU A 305 -6.74 -5.74 2.89
N PHE A 306 -7.28 -6.95 2.75
CA PHE A 306 -6.91 -8.10 3.61
C PHE A 306 -5.43 -8.45 3.55
N ILE A 307 -4.70 -8.15 2.47
CA ILE A 307 -3.24 -8.35 2.43
C ILE A 307 -2.47 -7.41 3.35
N VAL A 308 -3.13 -6.35 3.84
CA VAL A 308 -2.60 -5.41 4.83
C VAL A 308 -3.05 -5.81 6.23
N THR A 309 -4.30 -6.24 6.38
CA THR A 309 -4.87 -6.55 7.69
C THR A 309 -4.59 -7.99 8.13
N GLU A 310 -4.34 -8.91 7.18
CA GLU A 310 -4.02 -10.32 7.42
C GLU A 310 -2.80 -10.80 6.60
N PRO A 311 -1.64 -10.07 6.57
CA PRO A 311 -0.52 -10.35 5.67
C PRO A 311 0.03 -11.76 5.84
N LYS A 312 0.20 -12.22 7.08
CA LYS A 312 0.72 -13.57 7.39
C LYS A 312 -0.18 -14.67 6.86
N LYS A 313 -1.50 -14.49 6.96
CA LYS A 313 -2.47 -15.47 6.46
C LYS A 313 -2.45 -15.49 4.93
N ALA A 314 -2.35 -14.33 4.28
CA ALA A 314 -2.19 -14.23 2.84
C ALA A 314 -0.88 -14.89 2.37
N ALA A 315 0.25 -14.59 3.00
CA ALA A 315 1.53 -15.23 2.71
C ALA A 315 1.48 -16.75 2.87
N ALA A 316 0.88 -17.26 3.95
CA ALA A 316 0.75 -18.71 4.17
C ALA A 316 -0.02 -19.41 3.04
N GLN A 317 -1.09 -18.81 2.52
CA GLN A 317 -1.83 -19.35 1.38
C GLN A 317 -0.99 -19.36 0.10
N VAL A 318 -0.25 -18.27 -0.17
CA VAL A 318 0.67 -18.20 -1.31
C VAL A 318 1.73 -19.30 -1.21
N VAL A 319 2.41 -19.43 -0.08
CA VAL A 319 3.45 -20.45 0.15
C VAL A 319 2.89 -21.86 -0.01
N SER A 320 1.71 -22.12 0.55
CA SER A 320 1.03 -23.43 0.40
C SER A 320 0.77 -23.77 -1.06
N PHE A 321 0.19 -22.83 -1.80
CA PHE A 321 -0.08 -22.98 -3.24
C PHE A 321 1.19 -23.23 -4.06
N LEU A 322 2.23 -22.41 -3.84
CA LEU A 322 3.49 -22.53 -4.57
C LEU A 322 4.18 -23.87 -4.31
N ARG A 323 4.11 -24.41 -3.11
CA ARG A 323 4.66 -25.74 -2.79
C ARG A 323 3.89 -26.87 -3.49
N GLN A 324 2.57 -26.76 -3.59
CA GLN A 324 1.71 -27.77 -4.25
C GLN A 324 1.85 -27.78 -5.78
N THR A 325 2.14 -26.62 -6.38
CA THR A 325 2.23 -26.51 -7.84
C THR A 325 3.64 -26.83 -8.39
N ARG A 326 4.61 -27.09 -7.51
CA ARG A 326 6.01 -27.44 -7.86
C ARG A 326 6.33 -28.92 -7.73
N THR A 327 5.40 -29.68 -7.17
CA THR A 327 5.47 -31.15 -7.15
C THR A 327 4.85 -31.73 -8.41
#